data_50a4b87ba4bcf68b922ec5748fcb5c03
#
_entry.id   50a4b87ba4bcf68b922ec5748fcb5c03
#
_cell.length_a   1.000
_cell.length_b   1.000
_cell.length_c   1.000
_cell.angle_alpha   90.00
_cell.angle_beta   90.00
_cell.angle_gamma   90.00
#
_symmetry.space_group_name_H-M   'P 1'
#
loop_
_entity.id
_entity.type
_entity.pdbx_description
1 polymer ?
#
loop_
_entity_poly.entity_id
_entity_poly.type
_entity_poly.pdbx_seq_one_letter_code
_entity_poly.pdbx_strand_id
1 'polypeptide(L)'
;MSYQFGKNSLENRAGINPDLIAVLDRAVEISIYDFGIPKSGGMRTAAEQKELFDQGVSKADGVKHKSNHQSGNAVDVFAIDPTTGKASWDHEHLAVVAAAVLQSASELGVEVTWGGLWKGFCDRPHFQLGENHGLVE
;
A
#
# COMPACT_ATOMS: atom_id res chain seq x y z
N MET A 1 -16.74 2.78 14.99
CA MET A 1 -15.56 2.36 15.76
C MET A 1 -14.32 2.54 14.88
N SER A 2 -13.29 3.16 15.39
CA SER A 2 -12.07 3.36 14.62
C SER A 2 -11.02 2.30 14.94
N TYR A 3 -10.21 1.99 13.92
CA TYR A 3 -9.09 1.06 14.06
C TYR A 3 -7.78 1.85 14.20
N GLN A 4 -6.76 1.16 14.62
CA GLN A 4 -5.39 1.68 14.68
C GLN A 4 -4.44 0.57 14.24
N PHE A 5 -3.30 0.96 13.66
CA PHE A 5 -2.31 -0.03 13.27
C PHE A 5 -1.71 -0.72 14.49
N GLY A 6 -1.57 -2.04 14.38
CA GLY A 6 -0.91 -2.84 15.38
C GLY A 6 0.61 -2.77 15.27
N LYS A 7 1.29 -3.46 16.17
CA LYS A 7 2.75 -3.44 16.27
C LYS A 7 3.45 -3.81 14.97
N ASN A 8 3.01 -4.88 14.30
CA ASN A 8 3.65 -5.35 13.08
C ASN A 8 3.54 -4.33 11.94
N SER A 9 2.35 -3.74 11.77
CA SER A 9 2.16 -2.73 10.74
C SER A 9 3.00 -1.48 11.01
N LEU A 10 3.10 -1.06 12.27
CA LEU A 10 3.95 0.08 12.64
C LEU A 10 5.42 -0.19 12.35
N GLU A 11 5.90 -1.40 12.60
CA GLU A 11 7.27 -1.80 12.25
C GLU A 11 7.46 -1.86 10.73
N ASN A 12 6.49 -2.43 10.02
CA ASN A 12 6.58 -2.66 8.58
C ASN A 12 6.54 -1.35 7.77
N ARG A 13 5.95 -0.29 8.32
CA ARG A 13 5.90 1.02 7.63
C ARG A 13 7.12 1.91 7.90
N ALA A 14 8.11 1.44 8.64
CA ALA A 14 9.29 2.24 8.95
C ALA A 14 10.00 2.70 7.67
N GLY A 15 10.35 3.98 7.60
CA GLY A 15 11.02 4.56 6.43
C GLY A 15 10.08 5.05 5.33
N ILE A 16 8.79 4.81 5.44
CA ILE A 16 7.80 5.34 4.49
C ILE A 16 7.71 6.86 4.64
N ASN A 17 7.49 7.56 3.53
CA ASN A 17 7.34 9.00 3.49
C ASN A 17 6.26 9.46 4.49
N PRO A 18 6.56 10.48 5.33
CA PRO A 18 5.61 10.95 6.35
C PRO A 18 4.23 11.36 5.82
N ASP A 19 4.16 11.89 4.60
CA ASP A 19 2.87 12.27 3.99
C ASP A 19 2.01 11.03 3.74
N LEU A 20 2.62 9.95 3.27
CA LEU A 20 1.91 8.70 3.05
C LEU A 20 1.51 8.06 4.38
N ILE A 21 2.37 8.12 5.39
CA ILE A 21 2.05 7.64 6.74
C ILE A 21 0.84 8.38 7.31
N ALA A 22 0.78 9.71 7.15
CA ALA A 22 -0.35 10.51 7.62
C ALA A 22 -1.66 10.07 6.96
N VAL A 23 -1.63 9.81 5.65
CA VAL A 23 -2.79 9.30 4.91
C VAL A 23 -3.23 7.94 5.47
N LEU A 24 -2.29 7.03 5.69
CA LEU A 24 -2.61 5.69 6.20
C LEU A 24 -3.16 5.73 7.62
N ASP A 25 -2.61 6.58 8.49
CA ASP A 25 -3.11 6.73 9.86
C ASP A 25 -4.54 7.25 9.88
N ARG A 26 -4.87 8.18 9.00
CA ARG A 26 -6.24 8.67 8.88
C ARG A 26 -7.15 7.61 8.28
N ALA A 27 -6.66 6.91 7.26
CA ALA A 27 -7.43 5.88 6.57
C ALA A 27 -7.84 4.75 7.52
N VAL A 28 -6.93 4.26 8.36
CA VAL A 28 -7.25 3.15 9.27
C VAL A 28 -8.29 3.56 10.31
N GLU A 29 -8.35 4.83 10.68
CA GLU A 29 -9.38 5.35 11.57
C GLU A 29 -10.77 5.35 10.93
N ILE A 30 -10.87 5.70 9.64
CA ILE A 30 -12.17 5.85 8.96
C ILE A 30 -12.60 4.62 8.17
N SER A 31 -11.72 3.68 7.92
CA SER A 31 -12.04 2.50 7.12
C SER A 31 -13.08 1.62 7.79
N ILE A 32 -14.04 1.13 7.00
CA ILE A 32 -15.05 0.19 7.48
C ILE A 32 -14.39 -1.14 7.88
N TYR A 33 -13.38 -1.57 7.13
CA TYR A 33 -12.60 -2.76 7.47
C TYR A 33 -11.25 -2.36 8.01
N ASP A 34 -10.79 -3.06 9.04
CA ASP A 34 -9.42 -2.90 9.49
C ASP A 34 -8.45 -3.36 8.38
N PHE A 35 -7.25 -2.82 8.38
CA PHE A 35 -6.23 -3.24 7.43
C PHE A 35 -4.84 -3.06 8.05
N GLY A 36 -3.85 -3.66 7.44
CA GLY A 36 -2.48 -3.60 7.93
C GLY A 36 -1.48 -3.57 6.80
N ILE A 37 -0.21 -3.49 7.17
CA ILE A 37 0.92 -3.40 6.25
C ILE A 37 1.75 -4.68 6.41
N PRO A 38 1.87 -5.50 5.36
CA PRO A 38 2.66 -6.72 5.44
C PRO A 38 4.15 -6.41 5.47
N LYS A 39 4.95 -7.41 5.82
CA LYS A 39 6.40 -7.26 5.97
C LYS A 39 7.08 -6.70 4.72
N SER A 40 6.66 -7.13 3.53
CA SER A 40 7.21 -6.66 2.25
C SER A 40 6.47 -5.47 1.68
N GLY A 41 5.46 -4.95 2.40
CA GLY A 41 4.59 -3.88 1.89
C GLY A 41 5.11 -2.47 2.13
N GLY A 42 6.15 -2.33 2.94
CA GLY A 42 6.75 -1.03 3.24
C GLY A 42 7.96 -0.73 2.35
N MET A 43 8.96 -0.09 2.93
CA MET A 43 10.18 0.23 2.23
C MET A 43 10.96 -1.04 1.88
N ARG A 44 11.54 -1.08 0.69
CA ARG A 44 12.32 -2.23 0.20
C ARG A 44 13.73 -1.82 -0.15
N THR A 45 14.70 -2.70 0.13
CA THR A 45 16.06 -2.55 -0.38
C THR A 45 16.11 -2.99 -1.85
N ALA A 46 17.18 -2.62 -2.55
CA ALA A 46 17.38 -3.08 -3.94
C ALA A 46 17.41 -4.61 -4.01
N ALA A 47 18.04 -5.28 -3.04
CA ALA A 47 18.11 -6.73 -2.99
C ALA A 47 16.74 -7.37 -2.79
N GLU A 48 15.92 -6.83 -1.89
CA GLU A 48 14.56 -7.31 -1.67
C GLU A 48 13.70 -7.13 -2.91
N GLN A 49 13.83 -5.99 -3.59
CA GLN A 49 13.08 -5.70 -4.81
C GLN A 49 13.47 -6.65 -5.95
N LYS A 50 14.77 -6.92 -6.09
CA LYS A 50 15.27 -7.86 -7.09
C LYS A 50 14.72 -9.27 -6.87
N GLU A 51 14.67 -9.70 -5.61
CA GLU A 51 14.11 -11.01 -5.29
C GLU A 51 12.64 -11.12 -5.70
N LEU A 52 11.85 -10.09 -5.45
CA LEU A 52 10.45 -10.05 -5.87
C LEU A 52 10.32 -10.06 -7.39
N PHE A 53 11.22 -9.38 -8.10
CA PHE A 53 11.28 -9.39 -9.56
C PHE A 53 11.60 -10.81 -10.07
N ASP A 54 12.62 -11.46 -9.49
CA ASP A 54 13.03 -12.81 -9.88
C ASP A 54 11.93 -13.84 -9.63
N GLN A 55 11.08 -13.61 -8.62
CA GLN A 55 9.93 -14.47 -8.32
C GLN A 55 8.71 -14.16 -9.21
N GLY A 56 8.78 -13.14 -10.07
CA GLY A 56 7.68 -12.74 -10.92
C GLY A 56 6.58 -11.95 -10.20
N VAL A 57 6.81 -11.53 -8.97
CA VAL A 57 5.84 -10.78 -8.16
C VAL A 57 5.83 -9.30 -8.49
N SER A 58 6.98 -8.76 -8.91
CA SER A 58 7.11 -7.34 -9.28
C SER A 58 7.72 -7.21 -10.66
N LYS A 59 7.43 -6.12 -11.35
CA LYS A 59 8.00 -5.77 -12.65
C LYS A 59 9.24 -4.89 -12.56
N ALA A 60 9.55 -4.38 -11.37
CA ALA A 60 10.73 -3.56 -11.14
C ALA A 60 11.88 -4.41 -10.59
N ASP A 61 13.05 -4.36 -11.26
CA ASP A 61 14.21 -5.19 -10.88
C ASP A 61 15.05 -4.60 -9.75
N GLY A 62 14.78 -3.37 -9.34
CA GLY A 62 15.46 -2.72 -8.22
C GLY A 62 16.74 -1.98 -8.60
N VAL A 63 17.20 -2.09 -9.84
CA VAL A 63 18.44 -1.46 -10.33
C VAL A 63 18.17 -0.54 -11.51
N LYS A 64 17.70 -1.07 -12.65
CA LYS A 64 17.33 -0.27 -13.81
C LYS A 64 15.92 0.28 -13.66
N HIS A 65 15.03 -0.51 -13.12
CA HIS A 65 13.62 -0.15 -12.89
C HIS A 65 13.35 -0.21 -11.40
N LYS A 66 13.62 0.88 -10.71
CA LYS A 66 13.43 0.97 -9.28
C LYS A 66 11.96 1.05 -8.93
N SER A 67 11.58 0.36 -7.86
CA SER A 67 10.24 0.44 -7.30
C SER A 67 10.11 1.69 -6.44
N ASN A 68 8.90 2.26 -6.38
CA ASN A 68 8.56 3.34 -5.45
C ASN A 68 8.68 2.89 -3.98
N HIS A 69 8.61 1.59 -3.70
CA HIS A 69 8.89 1.04 -2.38
C HIS A 69 10.33 1.30 -1.92
N GLN A 70 11.26 1.37 -2.85
CA GLN A 70 12.68 1.60 -2.54
C GLN A 70 12.94 3.02 -2.04
N SER A 71 12.13 3.99 -2.47
CA SER A 71 12.25 5.39 -2.03
C SER A 71 11.32 5.73 -0.87
N GLY A 72 10.52 4.78 -0.39
CA GLY A 72 9.55 5.01 0.67
C GLY A 72 8.27 5.71 0.19
N ASN A 73 8.06 5.83 -1.11
CA ASN A 73 6.91 6.54 -1.68
C ASN A 73 5.74 5.61 -2.05
N ALA A 74 5.82 4.34 -1.67
CA ALA A 74 4.76 3.38 -1.92
C ALA A 74 4.59 2.44 -0.74
N VAL A 75 3.37 1.90 -0.63
CA VAL A 75 3.01 0.93 0.41
C VAL A 75 2.01 -0.07 -0.16
N ASP A 76 2.14 -1.32 0.25
CA ASP A 76 1.12 -2.33 0.03
C ASP A 76 0.39 -2.60 1.34
N VAL A 77 -0.89 -2.90 1.26
CA VAL A 77 -1.72 -3.20 2.43
C VAL A 77 -2.50 -4.49 2.21
N PHE A 78 -2.91 -5.12 3.30
CA PHE A 78 -3.91 -6.20 3.28
C PHE A 78 -5.11 -5.77 4.11
N ALA A 79 -6.29 -6.24 3.72
CA ALA A 79 -7.50 -6.00 4.50
C ALA A 79 -7.62 -7.07 5.59
N ILE A 80 -8.42 -6.79 6.62
CA ILE A 80 -8.83 -7.81 7.58
C ILE A 80 -10.27 -8.20 7.22
N ASP A 81 -10.48 -9.48 6.94
CA ASP A 81 -11.81 -10.00 6.63
C ASP A 81 -12.71 -9.79 7.86
N PRO A 82 -13.83 -9.07 7.74
CA PRO A 82 -14.68 -8.77 8.89
C PRO A 82 -15.37 -10.03 9.46
N THR A 83 -15.43 -11.10 8.70
CA THR A 83 -16.06 -12.35 9.13
C THR A 83 -15.07 -13.25 9.88
N THR A 84 -13.85 -13.38 9.38
CA THR A 84 -12.86 -14.33 9.93
C THR A 84 -11.82 -13.67 10.83
N GLY A 85 -11.63 -12.36 10.72
CA GLY A 85 -10.58 -11.63 11.42
C GLY A 85 -9.18 -11.89 10.89
N LYS A 86 -9.07 -12.53 9.73
CA LYS A 86 -7.78 -12.87 9.11
C LYS A 86 -7.44 -11.92 7.98
N ALA A 87 -6.15 -11.85 7.63
CA ALA A 87 -5.69 -11.07 6.50
C ALA A 87 -6.39 -11.53 5.21
N SER A 88 -6.80 -10.58 4.42
CA SER A 88 -7.54 -10.83 3.18
C SER A 88 -6.94 -10.01 2.03
N TRP A 89 -6.77 -10.66 0.90
CA TRP A 89 -6.35 -10.03 -0.35
C TRP A 89 -7.50 -10.02 -1.37
N ASP A 90 -8.70 -10.25 -0.89
CA ASP A 90 -9.92 -10.23 -1.70
C ASP A 90 -10.12 -8.83 -2.29
N HIS A 91 -10.47 -8.78 -3.58
CA HIS A 91 -10.60 -7.52 -4.31
C HIS A 91 -11.66 -6.59 -3.71
N GLU A 92 -12.76 -7.16 -3.24
CA GLU A 92 -13.83 -6.38 -2.63
C GLU A 92 -13.36 -5.75 -1.31
N HIS A 93 -12.67 -6.53 -0.47
CA HIS A 93 -12.13 -6.01 0.79
C HIS A 93 -11.10 -4.92 0.56
N LEU A 94 -10.19 -5.12 -0.40
CA LEU A 94 -9.17 -4.14 -0.73
C LEU A 94 -9.77 -2.86 -1.33
N ALA A 95 -10.86 -2.98 -2.09
CA ALA A 95 -11.54 -1.81 -2.63
C ALA A 95 -12.15 -0.93 -1.52
N VAL A 96 -12.69 -1.55 -0.48
CA VAL A 96 -13.22 -0.82 0.67
C VAL A 96 -12.10 -0.07 1.39
N VAL A 97 -10.96 -0.72 1.60
CA VAL A 97 -9.78 -0.07 2.19
C VAL A 97 -9.29 1.08 1.29
N ALA A 98 -9.25 0.84 -0.03
CA ALA A 98 -8.84 1.87 -0.99
C ALA A 98 -9.73 3.11 -0.92
N ALA A 99 -11.03 2.94 -0.74
CA ALA A 99 -11.94 4.07 -0.59
C ALA A 99 -11.52 4.95 0.61
N ALA A 100 -11.17 4.33 1.72
CA ALA A 100 -10.71 5.06 2.92
C ALA A 100 -9.37 5.76 2.68
N VAL A 101 -8.43 5.10 1.99
CA VAL A 101 -7.12 5.68 1.69
C VAL A 101 -7.27 6.90 0.77
N LEU A 102 -8.04 6.78 -0.29
CA LEU A 102 -8.23 7.87 -1.26
C LEU A 102 -9.00 9.04 -0.63
N GLN A 103 -10.00 8.76 0.20
CA GLN A 103 -10.72 9.78 0.94
C GLN A 103 -9.78 10.54 1.89
N SER A 104 -8.95 9.82 2.62
CA SER A 104 -8.00 10.42 3.56
C SER A 104 -6.96 11.27 2.84
N ALA A 105 -6.46 10.79 1.70
CA ALA A 105 -5.53 11.55 0.87
C ALA A 105 -6.16 12.88 0.42
N SER A 106 -7.41 12.84 -0.01
CA SER A 106 -8.15 14.04 -0.41
C SER A 106 -8.30 15.02 0.75
N GLU A 107 -8.67 14.53 1.93
CA GLU A 107 -8.82 15.36 3.13
C GLU A 107 -7.52 16.05 3.52
N LEU A 108 -6.39 15.36 3.38
CA LEU A 108 -5.07 15.87 3.78
C LEU A 108 -4.35 16.63 2.67
N GLY A 109 -4.92 16.69 1.46
CA GLY A 109 -4.29 17.35 0.32
C GLY A 109 -3.04 16.64 -0.19
N VAL A 110 -2.98 15.31 -0.03
CA VAL A 110 -1.85 14.49 -0.49
C VAL A 110 -2.27 13.72 -1.74
N GLU A 111 -1.46 13.79 -2.79
CA GLU A 111 -1.73 13.02 -4.01
C GLU A 111 -1.31 11.57 -3.80
N VAL A 112 -2.27 10.66 -3.91
CA VAL A 112 -2.04 9.22 -3.81
C VAL A 112 -2.71 8.53 -4.98
N THR A 113 -1.96 7.63 -5.62
CA THR A 113 -2.49 6.77 -6.69
C THR A 113 -2.68 5.36 -6.14
N TRP A 114 -3.83 4.77 -6.45
CA TRP A 114 -4.14 3.38 -6.11
C TRP A 114 -3.85 2.48 -7.30
N GLY A 115 -3.03 1.45 -7.10
CA GLY A 115 -2.68 0.49 -8.14
C GLY A 115 -3.87 -0.32 -8.66
N GLY A 116 -4.98 -0.34 -7.92
CA GLY A 116 -6.22 -0.97 -8.38
C GLY A 116 -6.85 -0.29 -9.58
N LEU A 117 -6.47 0.95 -9.89
CA LEU A 117 -6.95 1.68 -11.06
C LEU A 117 -6.03 1.54 -12.27
N TRP A 118 -4.92 0.85 -12.16
CA TRP A 118 -4.00 0.67 -13.30
C TRP A 118 -4.58 -0.33 -14.29
N LYS A 119 -4.50 0.01 -15.57
CA LYS A 119 -5.09 -0.82 -16.63
C LYS A 119 -4.21 -1.97 -17.07
N GLY A 120 -2.91 -1.75 -17.16
CA GLY A 120 -1.99 -2.77 -17.64
C GLY A 120 -1.60 -3.80 -16.59
N PHE A 121 -1.27 -3.33 -15.42
CA PHE A 121 -0.86 -4.15 -14.29
C PHE A 121 -1.63 -3.69 -13.06
N CYS A 122 -2.80 -4.28 -12.87
CA CYS A 122 -3.68 -3.93 -11.76
C CYS A 122 -3.10 -4.50 -10.45
N ASP A 123 -2.80 -3.63 -9.51
CA ASP A 123 -2.17 -3.99 -8.25
C ASP A 123 -2.98 -3.39 -7.09
N ARG A 124 -3.98 -4.13 -6.64
CA ARG A 124 -4.97 -3.65 -5.68
C ARG A 124 -4.45 -3.38 -4.27
N PRO A 125 -3.43 -4.07 -3.75
CA PRO A 125 -2.86 -3.70 -2.45
C PRO A 125 -2.03 -2.41 -2.46
N HIS A 126 -1.64 -1.92 -3.63
CA HIS A 126 -0.59 -0.91 -3.81
C HIS A 126 -1.13 0.52 -3.82
N PHE A 127 -0.48 1.39 -3.05
CA PHE A 127 -0.70 2.83 -3.05
C PHE A 127 0.65 3.53 -3.14
N GLN A 128 0.70 4.63 -3.90
CA GLN A 128 1.93 5.41 -4.02
C GLN A 128 1.64 6.90 -4.09
N LEU A 129 2.62 7.70 -3.71
CA LEU A 129 2.52 9.15 -3.80
C LEU A 129 2.61 9.60 -5.26
N GLY A 130 1.87 10.67 -5.57
CA GLY A 130 1.88 11.33 -6.87
C GLY A 130 0.91 10.73 -7.87
N GLU A 131 0.82 11.39 -9.02
CA GLU A 131 0.04 10.95 -10.16
C GLU A 131 0.91 10.08 -11.05
N ASN A 132 0.66 8.80 -11.02
CA ASN A 132 1.46 7.85 -11.80
C ASN A 132 0.54 6.87 -12.51
N HIS A 133 -0.35 7.44 -13.32
CA HIS A 133 -1.42 6.70 -13.97
C HIS A 133 -0.89 5.72 -15.00
N GLY A 134 -1.24 4.45 -14.84
CA GLY A 134 -0.92 3.41 -15.80
C GLY A 134 0.53 2.95 -15.79
N LEU A 135 1.35 3.46 -14.90
CA LEU A 135 2.72 3.01 -14.73
C LEU A 135 2.82 1.95 -13.65
N VAL A 136 3.76 1.07 -13.82
CA VAL A 136 4.06 0.08 -12.80
C VAL A 136 4.95 0.69 -11.71
N GLU A 137 4.94 0.08 -10.57
CA GLU A 137 5.82 0.46 -9.47
C GLU A 137 7.31 0.30 -9.89
#